data_5f2fcf4f18695a6a1c38ad2d49532020
#
_entry.id   5f2fcf4f18695a6a1c38ad2d49532020
#
_cell.length_a   1.000
_cell.length_b   1.000
_cell.length_c   1.000
_cell.angle_alpha   90.00
_cell.angle_beta   90.00
_cell.angle_gamma   90.00
#
_symmetry.space_group_name_H-M   'P 1'
#
loop_
_entity.id
_entity.type
_entity.pdbx_description
1 polymer ?
#
loop_
_entity_poly.entity_id
_entity_poly.type
_entity_poly.pdbx_seq_one_letter_code
_entity_poly.pdbx_strand_id
1 'polypeptide(L)'
;MKRNIIIVTGGTGFVGSNLISYLAKKTKYKIISVDNYSSGSKKNEINNNRIRYIKGDTKQISHLLNRYKNNINSIFHFGEFSRIYQSFLKFNQCIESNSIGTHEVFNFCLKNKIKLIYSATSATLGNKGKDKDLSPYAFTKAKNLELLENLNKWFNMKFEI
;
A
#
# COMPACT_ATOMS: atom_id res chain seq x y z
N MET A 1 -22.14 -11.56 -0.13
CA MET A 1 -21.41 -11.50 1.17
C MET A 1 -20.98 -10.08 1.48
N LYS A 2 -21.09 -9.63 2.74
CA LYS A 2 -20.70 -8.28 3.15
C LYS A 2 -19.17 -8.20 3.24
N ARG A 3 -18.54 -7.32 2.45
CA ARG A 3 -17.09 -7.07 2.53
C ARG A 3 -16.77 -6.35 3.83
N ASN A 4 -16.13 -7.02 4.77
CA ASN A 4 -15.90 -6.54 6.14
C ASN A 4 -14.44 -6.53 6.59
N ILE A 5 -13.50 -6.68 5.65
CA ILE A 5 -12.06 -6.68 5.90
C ILE A 5 -11.43 -5.44 5.25
N ILE A 6 -10.60 -4.74 6.01
CA ILE A 6 -9.69 -3.70 5.50
C ILE A 6 -8.27 -4.28 5.53
N ILE A 7 -7.55 -4.10 4.43
CA ILE A 7 -6.13 -4.44 4.35
C ILE A 7 -5.31 -3.16 4.51
N VAL A 8 -4.22 -3.25 5.26
CA VAL A 8 -3.21 -2.19 5.37
C VAL A 8 -1.85 -2.81 5.06
N THR A 9 -1.26 -2.48 3.92
CA THR A 9 0.13 -2.85 3.64
C THR A 9 1.05 -1.82 4.27
N GLY A 10 2.22 -2.25 4.78
CA GLY A 10 3.09 -1.35 5.56
C GLY A 10 2.49 -0.99 6.94
N GLY A 11 1.66 -1.88 7.50
CA GLY A 11 0.89 -1.60 8.71
C GLY A 11 1.69 -1.56 10.00
N THR A 12 2.98 -1.94 9.99
CA THR A 12 3.89 -1.78 11.12
C THR A 12 4.82 -0.58 11.00
N GLY A 13 4.71 0.18 9.90
CA GLY A 13 5.31 1.50 9.72
C GLY A 13 4.56 2.59 10.49
N PHE A 14 5.09 3.83 10.46
CA PHE A 14 4.49 4.96 11.20
C PHE A 14 3.05 5.26 10.75
N VAL A 15 2.82 5.47 9.46
CA VAL A 15 1.48 5.82 8.95
C VAL A 15 0.52 4.65 9.12
N GLY A 16 0.93 3.45 8.71
CA GLY A 16 0.09 2.26 8.74
C GLY A 16 -0.38 1.89 10.15
N SER A 17 0.51 1.92 11.15
CA SER A 17 0.16 1.59 12.54
C SER A 17 -0.80 2.60 13.16
N ASN A 18 -0.63 3.89 12.88
CA ASN A 18 -1.57 4.93 13.32
C ASN A 18 -2.94 4.77 12.66
N LEU A 19 -2.99 4.46 11.37
CA LEU A 19 -4.25 4.18 10.69
C LEU A 19 -4.95 2.94 11.28
N ILE A 20 -4.20 1.85 11.50
CA ILE A 20 -4.75 0.63 12.12
C ILE A 20 -5.35 0.94 13.50
N SER A 21 -4.65 1.73 14.33
CA SER A 21 -5.15 2.18 15.64
C SER A 21 -6.47 2.95 15.51
N TYR A 22 -6.52 3.89 14.57
CA TYR A 22 -7.72 4.69 14.31
C TYR A 22 -8.89 3.81 13.84
N LEU A 23 -8.67 2.96 12.85
CA LEU A 23 -9.70 2.08 12.28
C LEU A 23 -10.23 1.10 13.35
N ALA A 24 -9.36 0.56 14.19
CA ALA A 24 -9.75 -0.34 15.28
C ALA A 24 -10.67 0.33 16.31
N LYS A 25 -10.47 1.63 16.57
CA LYS A 25 -11.30 2.41 17.50
C LYS A 25 -12.61 2.88 16.86
N LYS A 26 -12.58 3.28 15.57
CA LYS A 26 -13.70 3.98 14.92
C LYS A 26 -14.58 3.10 14.05
N THR A 27 -14.18 1.87 13.77
CA THR A 27 -14.93 0.99 12.88
C THR A 27 -15.11 -0.43 13.47
N LYS A 28 -16.01 -1.20 12.85
CA LYS A 28 -16.21 -2.63 13.18
C LYS A 28 -15.53 -3.58 12.18
N TYR A 29 -14.73 -3.06 11.26
CA TYR A 29 -14.01 -3.89 10.30
C TYR A 29 -12.97 -4.78 10.98
N LYS A 30 -12.76 -5.97 10.39
CA LYS A 30 -11.55 -6.75 10.63
C LYS A 30 -10.42 -6.11 9.84
N ILE A 31 -9.23 -6.06 10.41
CA ILE A 31 -8.06 -5.44 9.79
C ILE A 31 -6.99 -6.52 9.57
N ILE A 32 -6.45 -6.59 8.38
CA ILE A 32 -5.28 -7.43 8.11
C ILE A 32 -4.15 -6.51 7.67
N SER A 33 -3.07 -6.53 8.43
CA SER A 33 -1.81 -5.86 8.08
C SER A 33 -0.91 -6.82 7.33
N VAL A 34 -0.35 -6.37 6.21
CA VAL A 34 0.73 -7.09 5.49
C VAL A 34 1.98 -6.22 5.54
N ASP A 35 3.06 -6.73 6.12
CA ASP A 35 4.31 -5.98 6.27
C ASP A 35 5.52 -6.94 6.21
N ASN A 36 6.59 -6.57 5.53
CA ASN A 36 7.82 -7.35 5.49
C ASN A 36 8.82 -6.96 6.58
N TYR A 37 8.49 -5.95 7.39
CA TYR A 37 9.29 -5.37 8.48
C TYR A 37 10.63 -4.79 8.03
N SER A 38 10.78 -4.43 6.78
CA SER A 38 12.00 -3.79 6.27
C SER A 38 12.28 -2.41 6.88
N SER A 39 11.22 -1.69 7.26
CA SER A 39 11.29 -0.39 7.94
C SER A 39 10.31 -0.28 9.11
N GLY A 40 9.32 -1.15 9.17
CA GLY A 40 8.36 -1.26 10.26
C GLY A 40 8.93 -2.04 11.46
N SER A 41 8.21 -2.01 12.58
CA SER A 41 8.61 -2.69 13.81
C SER A 41 7.45 -3.47 14.42
N LYS A 42 7.73 -4.67 14.95
CA LYS A 42 6.76 -5.44 15.74
C LYS A 42 6.23 -4.68 16.96
N LYS A 43 6.99 -3.73 17.48
CA LYS A 43 6.55 -2.86 18.59
C LYS A 43 5.34 -2.00 18.24
N ASN A 44 5.08 -1.79 16.95
CA ASN A 44 3.92 -1.05 16.45
C ASN A 44 2.68 -1.94 16.25
N GLU A 45 2.77 -3.24 16.50
CA GLU A 45 1.61 -4.12 16.46
C GLU A 45 0.68 -3.86 17.65
N ILE A 46 -0.62 -3.84 17.37
CA ILE A 46 -1.65 -3.60 18.37
C ILE A 46 -2.31 -4.94 18.71
N ASN A 47 -2.31 -5.31 19.98
CA ASN A 47 -3.02 -6.49 20.43
C ASN A 47 -4.55 -6.23 20.43
N ASN A 48 -5.24 -6.76 19.42
CA ASN A 48 -6.69 -6.64 19.27
C ASN A 48 -7.21 -7.84 18.46
N ASN A 49 -8.29 -8.48 18.90
CA ASN A 49 -8.83 -9.68 18.27
C ASN A 49 -9.38 -9.49 16.84
N ARG A 50 -9.59 -8.25 16.42
CA ARG A 50 -10.01 -7.89 15.07
C ARG A 50 -8.84 -7.57 14.13
N ILE A 51 -7.60 -7.53 14.64
CA ILE A 51 -6.41 -7.20 13.87
C ILE A 51 -5.57 -8.46 13.69
N ARG A 52 -5.14 -8.71 12.46
CA ARG A 52 -4.22 -9.79 12.11
C ARG A 52 -3.01 -9.22 11.39
N TYR A 53 -1.83 -9.55 11.85
CA TYR A 53 -0.57 -9.23 11.16
C TYR A 53 -0.07 -10.44 10.39
N ILE A 54 0.27 -10.23 9.13
CA ILE A 54 0.86 -11.21 8.21
C ILE A 54 2.23 -10.67 7.81
N LYS A 55 3.29 -11.39 8.19
CA LYS A 55 4.62 -11.10 7.69
C LYS A 55 4.71 -11.55 6.24
N GLY A 56 4.95 -10.60 5.33
CA GLY A 56 5.07 -10.89 3.90
C GLY A 56 5.31 -9.64 3.08
N ASP A 57 5.78 -9.85 1.86
CA ASP A 57 6.07 -8.79 0.90
C ASP A 57 4.87 -8.52 -0.01
N THR A 58 4.70 -7.27 -0.43
CA THR A 58 3.63 -6.87 -1.36
C THR A 58 3.72 -7.58 -2.71
N LYS A 59 4.90 -8.02 -3.13
CA LYS A 59 5.09 -8.87 -4.32
C LYS A 59 4.31 -10.20 -4.23
N GLN A 60 3.98 -10.64 -3.03
CA GLN A 60 3.25 -11.89 -2.76
C GLN A 60 1.80 -11.65 -2.38
N ILE A 61 1.27 -10.44 -2.55
CA ILE A 61 -0.04 -10.02 -2.04
C ILE A 61 -1.18 -10.95 -2.48
N SER A 62 -1.14 -11.40 -3.72
CA SER A 62 -2.14 -12.31 -4.28
C SER A 62 -2.18 -13.65 -3.55
N HIS A 63 -1.01 -14.22 -3.21
CA HIS A 63 -0.92 -15.45 -2.44
C HIS A 63 -1.37 -15.24 -0.99
N LEU A 64 -0.86 -14.19 -0.34
CA LEU A 64 -1.13 -13.89 1.07
C LEU A 64 -2.61 -13.62 1.35
N LEU A 65 -3.31 -13.00 0.40
CA LEU A 65 -4.68 -12.55 0.58
C LEU A 65 -5.72 -13.37 -0.19
N ASN A 66 -5.34 -14.42 -0.92
CA ASN A 66 -6.24 -15.19 -1.77
C ASN A 66 -7.51 -15.66 -1.04
N ARG A 67 -7.37 -16.21 0.16
CA ARG A 67 -8.50 -16.69 0.97
C ARG A 67 -9.44 -15.60 1.48
N TYR A 68 -9.01 -14.34 1.45
CA TYR A 68 -9.79 -13.19 1.95
C TYR A 68 -10.41 -12.36 0.84
N LYS A 69 -10.03 -12.56 -0.44
CA LYS A 69 -10.34 -11.66 -1.56
C LYS A 69 -11.80 -11.25 -1.68
N ASN A 70 -12.73 -12.17 -1.43
CA ASN A 70 -14.17 -11.92 -1.52
C ASN A 70 -14.74 -11.07 -0.36
N ASN A 71 -14.00 -10.99 0.76
CA ASN A 71 -14.40 -10.27 1.96
C ASN A 71 -13.69 -8.92 2.12
N ILE A 72 -12.70 -8.61 1.25
CA ILE A 72 -11.97 -7.34 1.34
C ILE A 72 -12.83 -6.20 0.83
N ASN A 73 -12.99 -5.19 1.66
CA ASN A 73 -13.66 -3.93 1.34
C ASN A 73 -12.72 -2.98 0.60
N SER A 74 -11.54 -2.75 1.16
CA SER A 74 -10.54 -1.82 0.63
C SER A 74 -9.13 -2.19 1.07
N ILE A 75 -8.15 -1.70 0.32
CA ILE A 75 -6.73 -1.81 0.63
C ILE A 75 -6.15 -0.41 0.79
N PHE A 76 -5.53 -0.12 1.94
CA PHE A 76 -4.68 1.04 2.16
C PHE A 76 -3.23 0.63 1.90
N HIS A 77 -2.62 1.23 0.90
CA HIS A 77 -1.29 0.81 0.46
C HIS A 77 -0.21 1.79 0.91
N PHE A 78 0.52 1.40 1.97
CA PHE A 78 1.70 2.10 2.52
C PHE A 78 2.96 1.23 2.49
N GLY A 79 2.85 -0.02 2.02
CA GLY A 79 3.95 -0.99 1.96
C GLY A 79 4.93 -0.70 0.83
N GLU A 80 5.50 0.51 0.81
CA GLU A 80 6.43 0.99 -0.19
C GLU A 80 7.70 1.53 0.48
N PHE A 81 8.78 1.61 -0.28
CA PHE A 81 10.00 2.28 0.12
C PHE A 81 9.76 3.80 0.16
N SER A 82 10.01 4.45 1.30
CA SER A 82 9.57 5.84 1.56
C SER A 82 10.70 6.81 1.93
N ARG A 83 11.96 6.50 1.59
CA ARG A 83 13.13 7.29 1.97
C ARG A 83 13.88 7.84 0.74
N ILE A 84 13.78 9.17 0.49
CA ILE A 84 14.36 9.82 -0.70
C ILE A 84 15.85 9.52 -0.82
N TYR A 85 16.67 9.95 0.15
CA TYR A 85 18.12 9.77 0.11
C TYR A 85 18.51 8.29 0.02
N GLN A 86 17.89 7.44 0.82
CA GLN A 86 18.19 6.01 0.81
C GLN A 86 17.78 5.30 -0.48
N SER A 87 16.89 5.87 -1.29
CA SER A 87 16.49 5.29 -2.58
C SER A 87 17.63 5.26 -3.59
N PHE A 88 18.61 6.15 -3.47
CA PHE A 88 19.84 6.10 -4.27
C PHE A 88 20.76 4.96 -3.81
N LEU A 89 20.94 4.80 -2.50
CA LEU A 89 21.81 3.78 -1.93
C LEU A 89 21.23 2.36 -2.04
N LYS A 90 19.91 2.25 -1.97
CA LYS A 90 19.15 1.00 -2.01
C LYS A 90 18.25 0.94 -3.23
N PHE A 91 18.81 1.28 -4.40
CA PHE A 91 18.05 1.43 -5.64
C PHE A 91 17.20 0.19 -5.95
N ASN A 92 17.78 -1.00 -5.95
CA ASN A 92 17.05 -2.23 -6.25
C ASN A 92 15.89 -2.46 -5.27
N GLN A 93 16.09 -2.21 -3.98
CA GLN A 93 15.04 -2.35 -2.98
C GLN A 93 13.90 -1.34 -3.22
N CYS A 94 14.23 -0.12 -3.63
CA CYS A 94 13.24 0.90 -3.98
C CYS A 94 12.41 0.45 -5.20
N ILE A 95 13.06 -0.02 -6.27
CA ILE A 95 12.37 -0.50 -7.49
C ILE A 95 11.51 -1.74 -7.16
N GLU A 96 12.04 -2.72 -6.46
CA GLU A 96 11.29 -3.92 -6.11
C GLU A 96 10.03 -3.60 -5.28
N SER A 97 10.17 -2.74 -4.29
CA SER A 97 9.05 -2.36 -3.42
C SER A 97 8.03 -1.49 -4.14
N ASN A 98 8.50 -0.38 -4.76
CA ASN A 98 7.61 0.65 -5.28
C ASN A 98 7.08 0.33 -6.68
N SER A 99 7.85 -0.35 -7.53
CA SER A 99 7.37 -0.72 -8.86
C SER A 99 6.74 -2.12 -8.85
N ILE A 100 7.50 -3.16 -8.51
CA ILE A 100 7.01 -4.55 -8.62
C ILE A 100 5.95 -4.82 -7.55
N GLY A 101 6.25 -4.51 -6.28
CA GLY A 101 5.32 -4.76 -5.18
C GLY A 101 4.01 -3.98 -5.30
N THR A 102 4.11 -2.71 -5.70
CA THR A 102 2.92 -1.86 -5.91
C THR A 102 2.10 -2.32 -7.11
N HIS A 103 2.75 -2.73 -8.22
CA HIS A 103 2.05 -3.31 -9.36
C HIS A 103 1.23 -4.56 -8.96
N GLU A 104 1.79 -5.45 -8.14
CA GLU A 104 1.07 -6.63 -7.66
C GLU A 104 -0.16 -6.25 -6.81
N VAL A 105 -0.06 -5.20 -5.99
CA VAL A 105 -1.22 -4.67 -5.24
C VAL A 105 -2.29 -4.11 -6.18
N PHE A 106 -1.89 -3.33 -7.19
CA PHE A 106 -2.82 -2.79 -8.19
C PHE A 106 -3.54 -3.92 -8.94
N ASN A 107 -2.80 -4.90 -9.44
CA ASN A 107 -3.32 -6.05 -10.15
C ASN A 107 -4.29 -6.88 -9.28
N PHE A 108 -3.97 -7.10 -8.01
CA PHE A 108 -4.85 -7.76 -7.06
C PHE A 108 -6.16 -6.99 -6.85
N CYS A 109 -6.07 -5.65 -6.67
CA CYS A 109 -7.24 -4.79 -6.53
C CYS A 109 -8.12 -4.81 -7.78
N LEU A 110 -7.50 -4.70 -8.95
CA LEU A 110 -8.19 -4.71 -10.25
C LEU A 110 -8.94 -6.04 -10.46
N LYS A 111 -8.24 -7.17 -10.36
CA LYS A 111 -8.81 -8.51 -10.57
C LYS A 111 -9.97 -8.83 -9.63
N ASN A 112 -9.93 -8.33 -8.40
CA ASN A 112 -10.93 -8.65 -7.38
C ASN A 112 -11.95 -7.51 -7.16
N LYS A 113 -11.90 -6.44 -7.97
CA LYS A 113 -12.76 -5.25 -7.86
C LYS A 113 -12.75 -4.67 -6.44
N ILE A 114 -11.55 -4.52 -5.86
CA ILE A 114 -11.33 -3.98 -4.52
C ILE A 114 -10.92 -2.52 -4.67
N LYS A 115 -11.52 -1.64 -3.84
CA LYS A 115 -11.13 -0.23 -3.78
C LYS A 115 -9.73 -0.09 -3.19
N LEU A 116 -8.87 0.66 -3.86
CA LEU A 116 -7.53 1.00 -3.40
C LEU A 116 -7.51 2.42 -2.83
N ILE A 117 -6.89 2.60 -1.66
CA ILE A 117 -6.47 3.90 -1.15
C ILE A 117 -4.94 3.93 -1.24
N TYR A 118 -4.43 4.78 -2.12
CA TYR A 118 -3.02 4.85 -2.46
C TYR A 118 -2.36 6.06 -1.81
N SER A 119 -1.24 5.83 -1.13
CA SER A 119 -0.41 6.91 -0.58
C SER A 119 0.47 7.51 -1.67
N ALA A 120 0.07 8.61 -2.28
CA ALA A 120 0.88 9.34 -3.26
C ALA A 120 2.03 10.12 -2.58
N THR A 121 2.70 10.97 -3.32
CA THR A 121 3.79 11.82 -2.83
C THR A 121 3.61 13.26 -3.28
N SER A 122 3.99 14.21 -2.42
CA SER A 122 4.04 15.63 -2.77
C SER A 122 5.01 15.94 -3.91
N ALA A 123 6.00 15.07 -4.18
CA ALA A 123 6.92 15.24 -5.29
C ALA A 123 6.22 15.28 -6.67
N THR A 124 5.02 14.72 -6.80
CA THR A 124 4.23 14.80 -8.04
C THR A 124 3.65 16.20 -8.28
N LEU A 125 3.44 16.98 -7.22
CA LEU A 125 2.89 18.34 -7.26
C LEU A 125 3.95 19.41 -6.97
N GLY A 126 5.01 19.04 -6.24
CA GLY A 126 6.09 19.93 -5.85
C GLY A 126 6.80 20.54 -7.05
N ASN A 127 7.23 21.80 -6.92
CA ASN A 127 7.93 22.56 -7.95
C ASN A 127 7.25 22.45 -9.34
N LYS A 128 5.91 22.54 -9.38
CA LYS A 128 5.08 22.36 -10.59
C LYS A 128 5.32 21.01 -11.28
N GLY A 129 5.53 19.96 -10.53
CA GLY A 129 5.77 18.59 -11.03
C GLY A 129 7.20 18.31 -11.46
N LYS A 130 8.14 19.23 -11.29
CA LYS A 130 9.57 19.02 -11.65
C LYS A 130 10.31 18.10 -10.68
N ASP A 131 9.78 17.93 -9.45
CA ASP A 131 10.45 17.11 -8.42
C ASP A 131 10.23 15.60 -8.61
N LYS A 132 9.34 15.19 -9.53
CA LYS A 132 9.02 13.77 -9.78
C LYS A 132 10.20 12.92 -10.25
N ASP A 133 11.19 13.54 -10.89
CA ASP A 133 12.35 12.85 -11.49
C ASP A 133 13.63 13.01 -10.65
N LEU A 134 13.58 13.67 -9.48
CA LEU A 134 14.74 13.99 -8.65
C LEU A 134 15.31 12.82 -7.84
N SER A 135 14.60 11.70 -7.76
CA SER A 135 15.08 10.51 -7.06
C SER A 135 14.37 9.25 -7.52
N PRO A 136 14.97 8.05 -7.34
CA PRO A 136 14.27 6.78 -7.62
C PRO A 136 12.94 6.67 -6.87
N TYR A 137 12.87 7.16 -5.61
CA TYR A 137 11.64 7.22 -4.84
C TYR A 137 10.58 8.10 -5.52
N ALA A 138 10.92 9.36 -5.83
CA ALA A 138 9.97 10.29 -6.44
C ALA A 138 9.49 9.78 -7.80
N PHE A 139 10.41 9.28 -8.63
CA PHE A 139 10.11 8.71 -9.94
C PHE A 139 9.14 7.54 -9.85
N THR A 140 9.44 6.54 -9.01
CA THR A 140 8.57 5.36 -8.87
C THR A 140 7.17 5.73 -8.37
N LYS A 141 7.08 6.65 -7.41
CA LYS A 141 5.79 7.13 -6.89
C LYS A 141 4.98 7.88 -7.95
N ALA A 142 5.63 8.74 -8.74
CA ALA A 142 4.97 9.48 -9.82
C ALA A 142 4.46 8.54 -10.91
N LYS A 143 5.25 7.53 -11.30
CA LYS A 143 4.86 6.53 -12.31
C LYS A 143 3.73 5.61 -11.82
N ASN A 144 3.70 5.29 -10.54
CA ASN A 144 2.59 4.54 -9.95
C ASN A 144 1.27 5.34 -9.99
N LEU A 145 1.33 6.66 -9.74
CA LEU A 145 0.15 7.51 -9.82
C LEU A 145 -0.37 7.59 -11.26
N GLU A 146 0.51 7.82 -12.23
CA GLU A 146 0.19 7.82 -13.65
C GLU A 146 -0.42 6.49 -14.10
N LEU A 147 0.13 5.36 -13.63
CA LEU A 147 -0.43 4.04 -13.90
C LEU A 147 -1.83 3.87 -13.30
N LEU A 148 -2.06 4.31 -12.05
CA LEU A 148 -3.37 4.23 -11.42
C LEU A 148 -4.44 5.01 -12.18
N GLU A 149 -4.13 6.21 -12.63
CA GLU A 149 -5.03 7.02 -13.45
C GLU A 149 -5.39 6.31 -14.76
N ASN A 150 -4.41 5.66 -15.39
CA ASN A 150 -4.65 4.89 -16.61
C ASN A 150 -5.43 3.58 -16.34
N LEU A 151 -5.16 2.87 -15.24
CA LEU A 151 -5.96 1.70 -14.85
C LEU A 151 -7.42 2.06 -14.57
N ASN A 152 -7.68 3.25 -14.04
CA ASN A 152 -9.05 3.78 -13.91
C ASN A 152 -9.68 4.01 -15.29
N LYS A 153 -8.98 4.69 -16.21
CA LYS A 153 -9.48 4.98 -17.58
C LYS A 153 -9.73 3.71 -18.37
N TRP A 154 -8.79 2.76 -18.33
CA TRP A 154 -8.87 1.53 -19.14
C TRP A 154 -9.82 0.48 -18.58
N PHE A 155 -9.88 0.33 -17.25
CA PHE A 155 -10.53 -0.79 -16.59
C PHE A 155 -11.52 -0.39 -15.50
N ASN A 156 -11.78 0.91 -15.33
CA ASN A 156 -12.65 1.45 -14.27
C ASN A 156 -12.23 1.00 -12.85
N MET A 157 -10.91 0.94 -12.63
CA MET A 157 -10.37 0.61 -11.31
C MET A 157 -10.73 1.68 -10.31
N LYS A 158 -11.33 1.28 -9.17
CA LYS A 158 -11.70 2.24 -8.12
C LYS A 158 -10.51 2.52 -7.22
N PHE A 159 -10.10 3.78 -7.13
CA PHE A 159 -9.07 4.22 -6.20
C PHE A 159 -9.35 5.62 -5.62
N GLU A 160 -8.65 5.92 -4.52
CA GLU A 160 -8.52 7.25 -3.91
C GLU A 160 -7.05 7.47 -3.56
N ILE A 161 -6.64 8.76 -3.44
CA ILE A 161 -5.29 9.19 -3.11
C ILE A 161 -5.31 9.93 -1.77
#